data_0a7ebf707048d164343bc14aee822190
#
_entry.id   0a7ebf707048d164343bc14aee822190
#
_cell.length_a   1.000
_cell.length_b   1.000
_cell.length_c   1.000
_cell.angle_alpha   90.00
_cell.angle_beta   90.00
_cell.angle_gamma   90.00
#
_symmetry.space_group_name_H-M   'P 1'
#
loop_
_entity.id
_entity.type
_entity.pdbx_description
1 polymer ?
#
loop_
_entity_poly.entity_id
_entity_poly.type
_entity_poly.pdbx_seq_one_letter_code
_entity_poly.pdbx_strand_id
1 'polypeptide(L)'
;MVESETAWLVLDGYEDEPAAFGVPPYVGFHIRYVCGVLEHHNIDYEYMTIDQWRICSQHDREQILQNLQGFVCIAGAVVPGRYLRGTPISRKESTDLIRQLPKEIPALFGGWAVRGWKKEGWLPLRSNLFLAIQDTDATLNGFLNSGAWKNTKRNGEEWTKWAHLGAKSKAVTRHPDLGGA
;
A
#
# COMPACT_ATOMS: atom_id res chain seq x y z
N MET A 1 26.16 3.06 -12.98
CA MET A 1 24.83 2.43 -13.22
C MET A 1 24.47 1.73 -11.93
N VAL A 2 23.54 2.26 -11.17
CA VAL A 2 22.95 1.54 -10.05
C VAL A 2 22.05 0.49 -10.70
N GLU A 3 22.37 -0.78 -10.54
CA GLU A 3 21.44 -1.85 -10.87
C GLU A 3 20.16 -1.56 -10.09
N SER A 4 19.10 -1.27 -10.80
CA SER A 4 17.78 -1.07 -10.23
C SER A 4 17.34 -2.44 -9.68
N GLU A 5 17.64 -2.66 -8.40
CA GLU A 5 17.15 -3.85 -7.72
C GLU A 5 15.63 -3.84 -7.81
N THR A 6 15.10 -4.93 -8.31
CA THR A 6 13.66 -5.14 -8.41
C THR A 6 13.04 -5.16 -7.01
N ALA A 7 12.10 -4.29 -6.75
CA ALA A 7 11.51 -4.10 -5.43
C ALA A 7 9.98 -4.21 -5.47
N TRP A 8 9.37 -4.36 -4.31
CA TRP A 8 7.93 -4.15 -4.15
C TRP A 8 7.62 -2.66 -4.08
N LEU A 9 6.47 -2.25 -4.58
CA LEU A 9 5.95 -0.90 -4.35
C LEU A 9 4.82 -0.95 -3.33
N VAL A 10 4.98 -0.18 -2.26
CA VAL A 10 3.94 0.10 -1.28
C VAL A 10 3.36 1.48 -1.57
N LEU A 11 2.14 1.51 -2.13
CA LEU A 11 1.44 2.74 -2.44
C LEU A 11 0.46 3.09 -1.31
N ASP A 12 0.72 4.24 -0.68
CA ASP A 12 -0.16 4.81 0.32
C ASP A 12 -1.27 5.62 -0.36
N GLY A 13 -2.46 5.06 -0.36
CA GLY A 13 -3.66 5.71 -0.88
C GLY A 13 -4.39 6.56 0.16
N TYR A 14 -3.75 6.88 1.28
CA TYR A 14 -4.31 7.61 2.43
C TYR A 14 -5.53 6.93 3.07
N GLU A 15 -5.27 5.94 3.88
CA GLU A 15 -6.33 5.22 4.57
C GLU A 15 -6.90 5.98 5.77
N ASP A 16 -6.04 6.54 6.61
CA ASP A 16 -6.43 7.20 7.85
C ASP A 16 -5.56 8.42 8.13
N GLU A 17 -5.70 9.46 7.34
CA GLU A 17 -5.16 10.74 7.79
C GLU A 17 -6.01 11.28 8.93
N PRO A 18 -5.40 11.64 10.08
CA PRO A 18 -6.14 12.32 11.11
C PRO A 18 -6.63 13.66 10.57
N ALA A 19 -7.92 13.80 10.46
CA ALA A 19 -8.59 15.03 10.06
C ALA A 19 -8.54 16.12 11.17
N ALA A 20 -7.49 16.14 12.00
CA ALA A 20 -7.35 17.08 13.07
C ALA A 20 -6.54 18.30 12.60
N PHE A 21 -7.11 19.49 12.82
CA PHE A 21 -6.45 20.76 12.55
C PHE A 21 -5.09 20.84 13.27
N GLY A 22 -4.00 21.05 12.51
CA GLY A 22 -2.66 21.21 13.08
C GLY A 22 -1.88 19.91 13.32
N VAL A 23 -2.44 18.76 13.00
CA VAL A 23 -1.70 17.49 13.03
C VAL A 23 -1.04 17.30 11.65
N PRO A 24 0.29 17.17 11.58
CA PRO A 24 0.94 16.87 10.30
C PRO A 24 0.51 15.51 9.80
N PRO A 25 0.47 15.29 8.48
CA PRO A 25 0.24 13.96 7.92
C PRO A 25 1.31 12.99 8.44
N TYR A 26 0.89 11.79 8.77
CA TYR A 26 1.81 10.73 9.20
C TYR A 26 1.57 9.47 8.37
N VAL A 27 2.56 8.59 8.35
CA VAL A 27 2.41 7.27 7.72
C VAL A 27 1.41 6.46 8.55
N GLY A 28 0.29 6.13 7.94
CA GLY A 28 -0.80 5.38 8.58
C GLY A 28 -0.34 4.03 9.13
N PHE A 29 -0.96 3.57 10.21
CA PHE A 29 -0.55 2.32 10.86
C PHE A 29 -0.73 1.08 9.95
N HIS A 30 -1.70 1.07 9.06
CA HIS A 30 -1.86 -0.02 8.08
C HIS A 30 -0.69 -0.11 7.10
N ILE A 31 -0.15 1.04 6.66
CA ILE A 31 1.08 1.10 5.87
C ILE A 31 2.26 0.55 6.69
N ARG A 32 2.38 0.96 7.95
CA ARG A 32 3.46 0.46 8.84
C ARG A 32 3.40 -1.05 9.00
N TYR A 33 2.21 -1.64 9.13
CA TYR A 33 2.06 -3.10 9.23
C TYR A 33 2.47 -3.81 7.94
N VAL A 34 2.05 -3.29 6.79
CA VAL A 34 2.46 -3.83 5.48
C VAL A 34 3.97 -3.76 5.32
N CYS A 35 4.59 -2.60 5.60
CA CYS A 35 6.05 -2.45 5.58
C CYS A 35 6.73 -3.41 6.57
N GLY A 36 6.16 -3.56 7.78
CA GLY A 36 6.67 -4.50 8.78
C GLY A 36 6.63 -5.96 8.32
N VAL A 37 5.64 -6.36 7.53
CA VAL A 37 5.59 -7.68 6.89
C VAL A 37 6.71 -7.83 5.86
N LEU A 38 6.92 -6.84 5.00
CA LEU A 38 7.99 -6.89 3.98
C LEU A 38 9.38 -6.95 4.65
N GLU A 39 9.62 -6.12 5.67
CA GLU A 39 10.84 -6.18 6.49
C GLU A 39 11.04 -7.56 7.13
N HIS A 40 9.97 -8.18 7.64
CA HIS A 40 10.03 -9.52 8.22
C HIS A 40 10.48 -10.59 7.22
N HIS A 41 10.09 -10.45 5.97
CA HIS A 41 10.45 -11.37 4.89
C HIS A 41 11.75 -10.97 4.17
N ASN A 42 12.44 -9.92 4.62
CA ASN A 42 13.63 -9.35 3.97
C ASN A 42 13.38 -9.00 2.49
N ILE A 43 12.19 -8.50 2.20
CA ILE A 43 11.79 -8.06 0.87
C ILE A 43 12.07 -6.57 0.75
N ASP A 44 12.85 -6.20 -0.27
CA ASP A 44 13.06 -4.78 -0.57
C ASP A 44 11.82 -4.15 -1.19
N TYR A 45 11.55 -2.89 -0.83
CA TYR A 45 10.38 -2.16 -1.31
C TYR A 45 10.65 -0.65 -1.36
N GLU A 46 9.92 0.01 -2.23
CA GLU A 46 9.79 1.45 -2.25
C GLU A 46 8.43 1.86 -1.68
N TYR A 47 8.42 2.94 -0.92
CA TYR A 47 7.20 3.56 -0.41
C TYR A 47 6.90 4.84 -1.18
N MET A 48 5.64 5.00 -1.58
CA MET A 48 5.18 6.18 -2.29
C MET A 48 3.76 6.53 -1.89
N THR A 49 3.46 7.81 -1.76
CA THR A 49 2.10 8.29 -1.56
C THR A 49 1.37 8.42 -2.90
N ILE A 50 0.05 8.42 -2.86
CA ILE A 50 -0.75 8.65 -4.08
C ILE A 50 -0.50 10.03 -4.68
N ASP A 51 -0.17 11.06 -3.88
CA ASP A 51 0.15 12.37 -4.40
C ASP A 51 1.52 12.40 -5.09
N GLN A 52 2.50 11.68 -4.56
CA GLN A 52 3.77 11.47 -5.25
C GLN A 52 3.57 10.75 -6.57
N TRP A 53 2.73 9.70 -6.59
CA TRP A 53 2.37 9.00 -7.83
C TRP A 53 1.70 9.93 -8.85
N ARG A 54 0.81 10.81 -8.41
CA ARG A 54 0.10 11.75 -9.30
C ARG A 54 1.02 12.73 -10.03
N ILE A 55 2.07 13.20 -9.33
CA ILE A 55 3.05 14.15 -9.90
C ILE A 55 4.20 13.48 -10.66
N CYS A 56 4.38 12.16 -10.55
CA CYS A 56 5.36 11.45 -11.36
C CYS A 56 5.08 11.62 -12.85
N SER A 57 6.14 11.85 -13.62
CA SER A 57 6.05 11.83 -15.08
C SER A 57 5.65 10.43 -15.57
N GLN A 58 5.13 10.35 -16.79
CA GLN A 58 4.82 9.06 -17.40
C GLN A 58 6.07 8.16 -17.50
N HIS A 59 7.19 8.74 -17.86
CA HIS A 59 8.47 8.05 -17.97
C HIS A 59 8.91 7.44 -16.63
N ASP A 60 8.83 8.22 -15.53
CA ASP A 60 9.20 7.72 -14.19
C ASP A 60 8.27 6.60 -13.73
N ARG A 61 6.97 6.73 -14.00
CA ARG A 61 6.00 5.65 -13.69
C ARG A 61 6.33 4.36 -14.45
N GLU A 62 6.64 4.47 -15.74
CA GLU A 62 7.02 3.33 -16.55
C GLU A 62 8.30 2.67 -16.02
N GLN A 63 9.31 3.46 -15.62
CA GLN A 63 10.52 2.92 -14.99
C GLN A 63 10.25 2.21 -13.68
N ILE A 64 9.43 2.81 -12.79
CA ILE A 64 9.02 2.17 -11.52
C ILE A 64 8.33 0.84 -11.81
N LEU A 65 7.37 0.82 -12.74
CA LEU A 65 6.56 -0.35 -13.04
C LEU A 65 7.34 -1.49 -13.70
N GLN A 66 8.34 -1.18 -14.53
CA GLN A 66 9.15 -2.18 -15.24
C GLN A 66 9.99 -3.06 -14.30
N ASN A 67 10.37 -2.54 -13.14
CA ASN A 67 11.28 -3.21 -12.21
C ASN A 67 10.55 -3.80 -10.98
N LEU A 68 9.22 -3.84 -10.99
CA LEU A 68 8.45 -4.35 -9.85
C LEU A 68 8.44 -5.88 -9.77
N GLN A 69 8.65 -6.39 -8.56
CA GLN A 69 8.40 -7.79 -8.17
C GLN A 69 7.02 -8.01 -7.55
N GLY A 70 6.42 -6.96 -6.99
CA GLY A 70 5.11 -7.00 -6.38
C GLY A 70 4.58 -5.62 -6.04
N PHE A 71 3.31 -5.54 -5.76
CA PHE A 71 2.62 -4.29 -5.51
C PHE A 71 1.61 -4.42 -4.38
N VAL A 72 1.62 -3.45 -3.47
CA VAL A 72 0.59 -3.32 -2.43
C VAL A 72 0.05 -1.90 -2.43
N CYS A 73 -1.26 -1.74 -2.50
CA CYS A 73 -1.94 -0.47 -2.29
C CYS A 73 -2.87 -0.54 -1.10
N ILE A 74 -2.74 0.41 -0.19
CA ILE A 74 -3.71 0.65 0.88
C ILE A 74 -4.61 1.79 0.45
N ALA A 75 -5.86 1.50 0.15
CA ALA A 75 -6.80 2.45 -0.43
C ALA A 75 -7.80 2.97 0.57
N GLY A 76 -7.85 4.27 0.65
CA GLY A 76 -8.99 5.09 0.99
C GLY A 76 -9.44 5.20 2.42
N ALA A 77 -9.58 6.42 2.84
CA ALA A 77 -10.39 6.76 3.99
C ALA A 77 -11.87 6.55 3.70
N VAL A 78 -12.62 6.13 4.73
CA VAL A 78 -14.09 5.99 4.68
C VAL A 78 -14.77 7.36 4.71
N VAL A 79 -14.07 8.40 5.15
CA VAL A 79 -14.65 9.74 5.35
C VAL A 79 -14.70 10.50 4.03
N PRO A 80 -15.88 10.91 3.54
CA PRO A 80 -15.98 11.80 2.40
C PRO A 80 -15.41 13.16 2.80
N GLY A 81 -14.41 13.62 2.07
CA GLY A 81 -13.86 14.95 2.30
C GLY A 81 -12.42 15.06 1.78
N ARG A 82 -12.03 16.29 1.51
CA ARG A 82 -10.63 16.63 1.28
C ARG A 82 -9.97 16.82 2.63
N TYR A 83 -9.02 15.99 2.94
CA TYR A 83 -8.11 16.27 4.04
C TYR A 83 -7.23 17.46 3.69
N LEU A 84 -6.70 18.12 4.72
CA LEU A 84 -6.01 19.40 4.57
C LEU A 84 -4.80 19.36 3.62
N ARG A 85 -4.27 18.16 3.31
CA ARG A 85 -3.06 18.00 2.50
C ARG A 85 -3.08 16.88 1.47
N GLY A 86 -4.10 16.05 1.44
CA GLY A 86 -4.14 14.93 0.50
C GLY A 86 -5.56 14.55 0.08
N THR A 87 -5.70 13.98 -1.10
CA THR A 87 -6.95 13.42 -1.59
C THR A 87 -6.76 11.91 -1.70
N PRO A 88 -7.53 11.09 -0.96
CA PRO A 88 -7.43 9.64 -1.06
C PRO A 88 -7.57 9.14 -2.50
N ILE A 89 -6.92 8.02 -2.80
CA ILE A 89 -7.04 7.37 -4.10
C ILE A 89 -8.50 7.01 -4.40
N SER A 90 -8.97 7.37 -5.57
CA SER A 90 -10.31 7.04 -6.02
C SER A 90 -10.36 5.64 -6.64
N ARG A 91 -11.58 5.09 -6.74
CA ARG A 91 -11.84 3.83 -7.46
C ARG A 91 -11.39 3.89 -8.92
N LYS A 92 -11.56 5.04 -9.57
CA LYS A 92 -11.14 5.25 -10.95
C LYS A 92 -9.61 5.18 -11.07
N GLU A 93 -8.88 5.94 -10.23
CA GLU A 93 -7.42 5.91 -10.21
C GLU A 93 -6.88 4.52 -9.89
N SER A 94 -7.49 3.80 -8.95
CA SER A 94 -7.13 2.41 -8.65
C SER A 94 -7.31 1.50 -9.86
N THR A 95 -8.40 1.68 -10.63
CA THR A 95 -8.64 0.90 -11.84
C THR A 95 -7.62 1.23 -12.92
N ASP A 96 -7.29 2.50 -13.10
CA ASP A 96 -6.30 2.95 -14.10
C ASP A 96 -4.88 2.48 -13.72
N LEU A 97 -4.54 2.50 -12.43
CA LEU A 97 -3.27 1.96 -11.92
C LEU A 97 -3.17 0.44 -12.16
N ILE A 98 -4.21 -0.32 -11.84
CA ILE A 98 -4.23 -1.77 -12.05
C ILE A 98 -3.98 -2.14 -13.51
N ARG A 99 -4.48 -1.34 -14.46
CA ARG A 99 -4.24 -1.56 -15.89
C ARG A 99 -2.80 -1.35 -16.30
N GLN A 100 -2.08 -0.49 -15.60
CA GLN A 100 -0.67 -0.16 -15.88
C GLN A 100 0.31 -1.15 -15.25
N LEU A 101 -0.08 -1.83 -14.17
CA LEU A 101 0.80 -2.79 -13.49
C LEU A 101 1.17 -3.95 -14.44
N PRO A 102 2.42 -4.45 -14.42
CA PRO A 102 2.82 -5.66 -15.15
C PRO A 102 1.93 -6.85 -14.78
N LYS A 103 1.50 -7.65 -15.75
CA LYS A 103 0.49 -8.71 -15.55
C LYS A 103 0.99 -9.87 -14.68
N GLU A 104 2.28 -10.08 -14.64
CA GLU A 104 2.94 -11.22 -14.02
C GLU A 104 3.18 -11.03 -12.53
N ILE A 105 3.26 -9.79 -12.06
CA ILE A 105 3.55 -9.51 -10.65
C ILE A 105 2.34 -9.73 -9.75
N PRO A 106 2.54 -10.21 -8.52
CA PRO A 106 1.49 -10.22 -7.52
C PRO A 106 1.09 -8.80 -7.12
N ALA A 107 -0.20 -8.54 -7.04
CA ALA A 107 -0.73 -7.25 -6.63
C ALA A 107 -1.82 -7.41 -5.57
N LEU A 108 -1.72 -6.61 -4.51
CA LEU A 108 -2.66 -6.60 -3.39
C LEU A 108 -3.27 -5.21 -3.24
N PHE A 109 -4.58 -5.14 -3.21
CA PHE A 109 -5.30 -3.94 -2.81
C PHE A 109 -6.04 -4.20 -1.51
N GLY A 110 -5.83 -3.35 -0.54
CA GLY A 110 -6.47 -3.42 0.77
C GLY A 110 -6.95 -2.06 1.25
N GLY A 111 -7.45 -2.02 2.48
CA GLY A 111 -7.97 -0.82 3.11
C GLY A 111 -9.50 -0.72 3.08
N TRP A 112 -10.00 0.30 3.78
CA TRP A 112 -11.43 0.47 3.98
C TRP A 112 -12.21 0.72 2.68
N ALA A 113 -11.64 1.51 1.77
CA ALA A 113 -12.28 1.82 0.51
C ALA A 113 -12.46 0.58 -0.36
N VAL A 114 -11.49 -0.33 -0.39
CA VAL A 114 -11.57 -1.59 -1.14
C VAL A 114 -12.74 -2.44 -0.67
N ARG A 115 -12.99 -2.49 0.64
CA ARG A 115 -14.15 -3.19 1.21
C ARG A 115 -15.47 -2.60 0.71
N GLY A 116 -15.57 -1.27 0.69
CA GLY A 116 -16.73 -0.54 0.17
C GLY A 116 -16.92 -0.79 -1.33
N TRP A 117 -15.88 -0.58 -2.12
CA TRP A 117 -15.93 -0.76 -3.58
C TRP A 117 -16.29 -2.19 -3.99
N LYS A 118 -15.78 -3.19 -3.26
CA LYS A 118 -16.14 -4.59 -3.50
C LYS A 118 -17.62 -4.86 -3.23
N LYS A 119 -18.20 -4.29 -2.18
CA LYS A 119 -19.65 -4.36 -1.92
C LYS A 119 -20.47 -3.72 -3.04
N GLU A 120 -19.95 -2.69 -3.66
CA GLU A 120 -20.56 -2.00 -4.80
C GLU A 120 -20.28 -2.69 -6.16
N GLY A 121 -19.72 -3.88 -6.14
CA GLY A 121 -19.46 -4.68 -7.34
C GLY A 121 -18.16 -4.36 -8.07
N TRP A 122 -17.22 -3.60 -7.45
CA TRP A 122 -15.92 -3.38 -8.05
C TRP A 122 -15.07 -4.66 -7.98
N LEU A 123 -14.85 -5.24 -9.13
CA LEU A 123 -14.05 -6.45 -9.32
C LEU A 123 -13.10 -6.21 -10.49
N PRO A 124 -11.93 -5.63 -10.26
CA PRO A 124 -10.95 -5.47 -11.32
C PRO A 124 -10.45 -6.85 -11.76
N LEU A 125 -10.69 -7.18 -13.02
CA LEU A 125 -10.38 -8.49 -13.59
C LEU A 125 -8.89 -8.56 -13.94
N ARG A 126 -8.12 -9.20 -13.07
CA ARG A 126 -6.71 -9.50 -13.29
C ARG A 126 -6.32 -10.75 -12.50
N SER A 127 -5.59 -11.69 -13.13
CA SER A 127 -5.25 -12.99 -12.54
C SER A 127 -4.42 -12.92 -11.27
N ASN A 128 -3.45 -11.99 -11.22
CA ASN A 128 -2.52 -11.85 -10.09
C ASN A 128 -2.89 -10.72 -9.12
N LEU A 129 -4.11 -10.20 -9.21
CA LEU A 129 -4.63 -9.18 -8.30
C LEU A 129 -5.50 -9.81 -7.22
N PHE A 130 -5.24 -9.45 -5.98
CA PHE A 130 -6.08 -9.83 -4.86
C PHE A 130 -6.64 -8.62 -4.12
N LEU A 131 -7.89 -8.72 -3.68
CA LEU A 131 -8.56 -7.71 -2.87
C LEU A 131 -8.65 -8.18 -1.43
N ALA A 132 -7.85 -7.60 -0.55
CA ALA A 132 -7.91 -7.87 0.88
C ALA A 132 -9.13 -7.19 1.51
N ILE A 133 -10.09 -7.99 1.91
CA ILE A 133 -11.29 -7.54 2.64
C ILE A 133 -11.17 -7.73 4.15
N GLN A 134 -10.11 -8.36 4.59
CA GLN A 134 -9.71 -8.48 6.00
C GLN A 134 -8.42 -7.66 6.24
N ASP A 135 -7.50 -8.16 7.03
CA ASP A 135 -6.27 -7.44 7.32
C ASP A 135 -5.27 -7.60 6.17
N THR A 136 -4.89 -6.48 5.56
CA THR A 136 -4.06 -6.45 4.35
C THR A 136 -2.67 -7.01 4.62
N ASP A 137 -2.09 -6.66 5.76
CA ASP A 137 -0.80 -7.14 6.23
C ASP A 137 -0.81 -8.66 6.48
N ALA A 138 -1.83 -9.18 7.18
CA ALA A 138 -1.97 -10.63 7.40
C ALA A 138 -2.19 -11.39 6.09
N THR A 139 -2.94 -10.80 5.17
CA THR A 139 -3.16 -11.36 3.83
C THR A 139 -1.85 -11.39 3.03
N LEU A 140 -1.05 -10.33 3.10
CA LEU A 140 0.27 -10.27 2.47
C LEU A 140 1.22 -11.31 3.07
N ASN A 141 1.31 -11.39 4.40
CA ASN A 141 2.13 -12.38 5.10
C ASN A 141 1.76 -13.82 4.69
N GLY A 142 0.48 -14.11 4.61
CA GLY A 142 -0.01 -15.43 4.15
C GLY A 142 0.42 -15.74 2.73
N PHE A 143 0.36 -14.77 1.82
CA PHE A 143 0.84 -14.93 0.44
C PHE A 143 2.35 -15.15 0.37
N LEU A 144 3.15 -14.36 1.08
CA LEU A 144 4.61 -14.49 1.07
C LEU A 144 5.08 -15.83 1.63
N ASN A 145 4.33 -16.43 2.56
CA ASN A 145 4.63 -17.75 3.11
C ASN A 145 4.19 -18.91 2.20
N SER A 146 3.11 -18.77 1.44
CA SER A 146 2.46 -19.90 0.75
C SER A 146 2.42 -19.78 -0.77
N GLY A 147 2.69 -18.61 -1.31
CA GLY A 147 2.50 -18.29 -2.73
C GLY A 147 1.04 -18.16 -3.17
N ALA A 148 0.08 -18.28 -2.25
CA ALA A 148 -1.35 -18.25 -2.56
C ALA A 148 -2.09 -17.15 -1.79
N TRP A 149 -2.91 -16.39 -2.50
CA TRP A 149 -3.72 -15.35 -1.89
C TRP A 149 -4.90 -15.91 -1.11
N LYS A 150 -5.01 -15.52 0.16
CA LYS A 150 -6.15 -15.83 1.02
C LYS A 150 -6.42 -14.66 1.97
N ASN A 151 -7.68 -14.24 2.08
CA ASN A 151 -8.05 -13.25 3.09
C ASN A 151 -7.78 -13.79 4.50
N THR A 152 -6.93 -13.12 5.24
CA THR A 152 -6.45 -13.54 6.56
C THR A 152 -6.69 -12.43 7.58
N LYS A 153 -7.09 -12.81 8.79
CA LYS A 153 -7.14 -11.92 9.95
C LYS A 153 -5.81 -11.99 10.70
N ARG A 154 -5.35 -10.84 11.15
CA ARG A 154 -4.17 -10.69 12.00
C ARG A 154 -4.42 -11.27 13.37
N ASN A 155 -3.44 -11.95 13.95
CA ASN A 155 -3.44 -12.32 15.35
C ASN A 155 -2.70 -11.26 16.20
N GLY A 156 -2.82 -11.35 17.53
CA GLY A 156 -2.27 -10.34 18.43
C GLY A 156 -0.74 -10.29 18.48
N GLU A 157 -0.07 -11.42 18.27
CA GLU A 157 1.41 -11.48 18.25
C GLU A 157 1.97 -10.87 16.97
N GLU A 158 1.37 -11.21 15.83
CA GLU A 158 1.73 -10.64 14.53
C GLU A 158 1.59 -9.13 14.53
N TRP A 159 0.51 -8.61 15.14
CA TRP A 159 0.29 -7.17 15.21
C TRP A 159 1.45 -6.43 15.89
N THR A 160 1.86 -6.89 17.06
CA THR A 160 2.98 -6.29 17.80
C THR A 160 4.28 -6.35 17.02
N LYS A 161 4.57 -7.48 16.40
CA LYS A 161 5.77 -7.70 15.59
C LYS A 161 5.84 -6.74 14.40
N TRP A 162 4.79 -6.69 13.61
CA TRP A 162 4.78 -5.86 12.40
C TRP A 162 4.70 -4.37 12.70
N ALA A 163 4.00 -3.97 13.77
CA ALA A 163 4.03 -2.59 14.25
C ALA A 163 5.44 -2.13 14.60
N HIS A 164 6.21 -2.98 15.29
CA HIS A 164 7.58 -2.68 15.70
C HIS A 164 8.54 -2.59 14.50
N LEU A 165 8.49 -3.54 13.58
CA LEU A 165 9.29 -3.53 12.36
C LEU A 165 8.92 -2.34 11.46
N GLY A 166 7.65 -2.13 11.25
CA GLY A 166 7.15 -1.04 10.41
C GLY A 166 7.46 0.36 10.94
N ALA A 167 7.57 0.53 12.27
CA ALA A 167 7.99 1.79 12.86
C ALA A 167 9.44 2.18 12.51
N LYS A 168 10.27 1.21 12.14
CA LYS A 168 11.66 1.40 11.70
C LYS A 168 11.82 1.33 10.19
N SER A 169 10.73 1.18 9.47
CA SER A 169 10.70 0.95 8.03
C SER A 169 11.18 2.16 7.23
N LYS A 170 11.58 1.91 5.99
CA LYS A 170 11.97 2.95 5.02
C LYS A 170 10.84 3.98 4.82
N ALA A 171 9.59 3.58 4.89
CA ALA A 171 8.44 4.48 4.78
C ALA A 171 8.43 5.57 5.85
N VAL A 172 8.78 5.20 7.09
CA VAL A 172 8.84 6.15 8.22
C VAL A 172 10.13 6.97 8.20
N THR A 173 11.28 6.35 7.89
CA THR A 173 12.59 7.02 7.97
C THR A 173 12.89 7.95 6.81
N ARG A 174 12.36 7.68 5.62
CA ARG A 174 12.58 8.52 4.41
C ARG A 174 11.61 9.72 4.30
N HIS A 175 10.60 9.78 5.13
CA HIS A 175 9.65 10.89 5.18
C HIS A 175 9.64 11.53 6.56
N PRO A 176 10.71 12.28 6.94
CA PRO A 176 10.80 12.92 8.23
C PRO A 176 9.64 13.90 8.49
N ASP A 177 9.09 14.50 7.44
CA ASP A 177 7.90 15.37 7.51
C ASP A 177 6.59 14.61 7.78
N LEU A 178 6.58 13.31 7.59
CA LEU A 178 5.44 12.41 7.80
C LEU A 178 5.65 11.49 9.01
N GLY A 179 6.88 11.35 9.48
CA GLY A 179 7.27 10.39 10.50
C GLY A 179 7.56 10.98 11.87
N GLY A 180 7.49 12.30 12.00
CA GLY A 180 7.81 12.99 13.22
C GLY A 180 6.66 12.99 14.21
N ALA A 181 6.43 11.89 14.89
CA ALA A 181 5.80 11.84 16.21
C ALA A 181 6.18 10.53 16.90
#